data_15c741002d8a888c2f3dc3de3294a5b8
#
_entry.id   15c741002d8a888c2f3dc3de3294a5b8
#
_cell.length_a   1.000
_cell.length_b   1.000
_cell.length_c   1.000
_cell.angle_alpha   90.00
_cell.angle_beta   90.00
_cell.angle_gamma   90.00
#
_symmetry.space_group_name_H-M   'P 1'
#
loop_
_entity.id
_entity.type
_entity.pdbx_description
1 polymer ?
#
loop_
_entity_poly.entity_id
_entity_poly.type
_entity_poly.pdbx_seq_one_letter_code
_entity_poly.pdbx_strand_id
1 'polypeptide(L)' 'MKKFEYYEIFPRAGEDIIELLDHYGEDGWEAFSILPHVNGIVIYLKREKP' A
#
# COMPACT_ATOMS: atom_id res chain seq x y z
N MET A 1 9.46 -15.23 16.17
CA MET A 1 9.17 -15.21 14.72
C MET A 1 8.46 -13.92 14.37
N LYS A 2 8.91 -13.25 13.30
CA LYS A 2 8.26 -12.01 12.85
C LYS A 2 6.92 -12.32 12.21
N LYS A 3 5.94 -11.51 12.51
CA LYS A 3 4.62 -11.62 11.89
C LYS A 3 4.29 -10.32 11.18
N PHE A 4 3.58 -10.41 10.08
CA PHE A 4 3.21 -9.27 9.26
C PHE A 4 1.71 -9.20 9.10
N GLU A 5 1.20 -7.98 8.99
CA GLU A 5 -0.17 -7.76 8.57
C GLU A 5 -0.13 -7.12 7.18
N TYR A 6 -1.18 -7.32 6.42
CA TYR A 6 -1.24 -6.92 5.02
C TYR A 6 -2.46 -6.06 4.75
N TYR A 7 -2.31 -5.16 3.79
CA TYR A 7 -3.37 -4.24 3.41
C TYR A 7 -3.31 -3.99 1.91
N GLU A 8 -4.46 -3.73 1.30
CA GLU A 8 -4.48 -3.36 -0.11
C GLU A 8 -5.22 -2.04 -0.28
N ILE A 9 -4.73 -1.21 -1.20
CA ILE A 9 -5.35 0.07 -1.50
C ILE A 9 -5.57 0.19 -2.99
N PHE A 10 -6.64 0.91 -3.34
CA PHE A 10 -7.04 1.13 -4.73
C PHE A 10 -7.00 2.64 -4.99
N PRO A 11 -5.86 3.18 -5.44
CA PRO A 11 -5.75 4.61 -5.70
C PRO A 11 -6.73 5.05 -6.77
N ARG A 12 -7.31 6.22 -6.58
CA ARG A 12 -8.22 6.79 -7.56
C ARG A 12 -7.44 7.55 -8.62
N ALA A 13 -8.07 7.73 -9.78
CA ALA A 13 -7.48 8.55 -10.83
C ALA A 13 -7.21 9.96 -10.30
N GLY A 14 -6.01 10.47 -10.56
CA GLY A 14 -5.62 11.80 -10.11
C GLY A 14 -4.97 11.86 -8.74
N GLU A 15 -4.94 10.76 -7.99
CA GLU A 15 -4.23 10.74 -6.73
C GLU A 15 -2.72 10.69 -6.94
N ASP A 16 -1.98 11.40 -6.09
CA ASP A 16 -0.53 11.34 -6.10
C ASP A 16 -0.10 10.09 -5.35
N ILE A 17 0.46 9.12 -6.08
CA ILE A 17 0.83 7.83 -5.51
C ILE A 17 1.91 7.97 -4.43
N ILE A 18 2.88 8.85 -4.64
CA ILE A 18 3.96 9.03 -3.66
C ILE A 18 3.41 9.61 -2.35
N GLU A 19 2.52 10.59 -2.47
CA GLU A 19 1.90 11.18 -1.30
C GLU A 19 1.09 10.13 -0.52
N LEU A 20 0.37 9.29 -1.26
CA LEU A 20 -0.42 8.23 -0.67
C LEU A 20 0.47 7.21 0.05
N LEU A 21 1.56 6.80 -0.57
CA LEU A 21 2.50 5.86 0.03
C LEU A 21 3.20 6.45 1.24
N ASP A 22 3.53 7.74 1.20
CA ASP A 22 4.12 8.42 2.36
C ASP A 22 3.16 8.43 3.55
N HIS A 23 1.89 8.64 3.26
CA HIS A 23 0.85 8.64 4.30
C HIS A 23 0.82 7.28 5.02
N TYR A 24 0.79 6.20 4.26
CA TYR A 24 0.78 4.86 4.86
C TYR A 24 2.13 4.51 5.47
N GLY A 25 3.22 5.00 4.89
CA GLY A 25 4.55 4.76 5.42
C GLY A 25 4.74 5.32 6.80
N GLU A 26 4.07 6.43 7.12
CA GLU A 26 4.13 7.00 8.46
C GLU A 26 3.58 6.06 9.53
N ASP A 27 2.66 5.19 9.14
CA ASP A 27 2.10 4.18 10.04
C ASP A 27 2.87 2.86 9.96
N GLY A 28 4.02 2.86 9.31
CA GLY A 28 4.86 1.68 9.22
C GLY A 28 4.57 0.75 8.05
N TRP A 29 3.65 1.13 7.16
CA TRP A 29 3.32 0.31 6.00
C TRP A 29 4.37 0.42 4.92
N GLU A 30 4.69 -0.72 4.29
CA GLU A 30 5.64 -0.80 3.19
C GLU A 30 4.94 -1.43 1.99
N ALA A 31 4.95 -0.71 0.87
CA ALA A 31 4.40 -1.24 -0.37
C ALA A 31 5.39 -2.23 -0.98
N PHE A 32 4.92 -3.41 -1.34
CA PHE A 32 5.79 -4.43 -1.91
C PHE A 32 5.33 -4.93 -3.26
N SER A 33 4.14 -4.57 -3.71
CA SER A 33 3.64 -4.99 -5.01
C SER A 33 2.59 -4.02 -5.54
N ILE A 34 2.64 -3.77 -6.84
CA ILE A 34 1.66 -2.96 -7.54
C ILE A 34 1.21 -3.77 -8.74
N LEU A 35 -0.10 -4.02 -8.86
CA LEU A 35 -0.65 -4.83 -9.93
C LEU A 35 -1.75 -4.07 -10.68
N PRO A 36 -1.94 -4.38 -11.97
CA PRO A 36 -3.07 -3.83 -12.71
C PRO A 36 -4.40 -4.30 -12.11
N HIS A 37 -5.39 -3.43 -12.20
CA HIS A 37 -6.74 -3.74 -11.77
C HIS A 37 -7.70 -3.20 -12.81
N VAL A 38 -8.97 -3.60 -12.74
CA VAL A 38 -9.96 -3.29 -13.77
C VAL A 38 -9.97 -1.81 -14.17
N ASN A 39 -9.93 -0.91 -13.20
CA ASN A 39 -9.99 0.53 -13.45
C ASN A 39 -8.77 1.28 -12.92
N GLY A 40 -7.61 0.64 -12.94
CA GLY A 40 -6.42 1.29 -12.43
C GLY A 40 -5.42 0.30 -11.89
N ILE A 41 -5.01 0.50 -10.65
CA ILE A 41 -4.00 -0.35 -10.00
C ILE A 41 -4.46 -0.71 -8.60
N VAL A 42 -3.88 -1.78 -8.07
CA VAL A 42 -3.99 -2.12 -6.66
C VAL A 42 -2.58 -2.18 -6.09
N ILE A 43 -2.40 -1.61 -4.91
CA ILE A 43 -1.11 -1.60 -4.21
C ILE A 43 -1.25 -2.44 -2.96
N TYR A 44 -0.33 -3.40 -2.80
CA TYR A 44 -0.29 -4.25 -1.61
C TYR A 44 0.78 -3.76 -0.67
N LEU A 45 0.42 -3.63 0.59
CA LEU A 45 1.33 -3.17 1.63
C LEU A 45 1.42 -4.20 2.74
N LYS A 46 2.50 -4.15 3.46
CA LYS A 46 2.68 -4.98 4.66
C LYS A 46 3.36 -4.15 5.74
N ARG A 47 3.17 -4.57 6.97
CA ARG A 47 3.96 -4.04 8.07
C ARG A 47 4.09 -5.10 9.14
N GLU A 48 5.14 -5.01 9.92
CA GLU A 48 5.38 -5.94 11.01
C GLU A 48 4.37 -5.70 12.12
N LYS A 49 3.77 -6.78 12.61
CA LYS A 49 2.84 -6.68 13.75
C LYS A 49 3.59 -6.35 15.01
N PRO A 50 3.02 -5.51 15.88
CA PRO A 50 3.63 -5.21 17.17
C PRO A 50 3.67 -6.41 18.10
#